data_72de8ebb5170b29c5dfc46eb9884317d
#
_entry.id   72de8ebb5170b29c5dfc46eb9884317d
#
_cell.length_a   1.000
_cell.length_b   1.000
_cell.length_c   1.000
_cell.angle_alpha   90.00
_cell.angle_beta   90.00
_cell.angle_gamma   90.00
#
_symmetry.space_group_name_H-M   'P 1'
#
loop_
_entity.id
_entity.type
_entity.pdbx_description
1 polymer ?
#
loop_
_entity_poly.entity_id
_entity_poly.type
_entity_poly.pdbx_seq_one_letter_code
_entity_poly.pdbx_strand_id
1 'polypeptide(L)'
;MKNQKKEINASSMADIAFLLLIFFLVSTTIEQDKGLLNKLPPIETEKPQAQKERNVLEILINANNQVLVEQEYMALEKLKAITVKHIENNGFLQNFSEAPTKAIISLKNHRGTSYETYLMVQNELKAAYNEVRNKEAMILSNQKYNYKALKNCVELREKGFEYCLELKNKVKNKFPMIISEAEPFGQL
;
A
#
# COMPACT_ATOMS: atom_id res chain seq x y z
N MET A 1 -56.11 -39.82 35.06
CA MET A 1 -55.16 -38.72 35.08
C MET A 1 -54.96 -38.21 33.64
N LYS A 2 -55.47 -37.02 33.29
CA LYS A 2 -55.32 -36.43 31.95
C LYS A 2 -53.94 -35.80 31.87
N ASN A 3 -53.04 -36.33 31.03
CA ASN A 3 -51.79 -35.70 30.66
C ASN A 3 -52.07 -34.40 29.88
N GLN A 4 -51.95 -33.26 30.53
CA GLN A 4 -51.90 -31.98 29.82
C GLN A 4 -50.59 -31.89 29.06
N LYS A 5 -50.61 -31.99 27.77
CA LYS A 5 -49.46 -31.61 26.92
C LYS A 5 -49.23 -30.11 27.11
N LYS A 6 -48.08 -29.76 27.70
CA LYS A 6 -47.61 -28.35 27.72
C LYS A 6 -47.39 -27.96 26.27
N GLU A 7 -48.30 -27.22 25.70
CA GLU A 7 -48.10 -26.56 24.39
C GLU A 7 -47.10 -25.45 24.62
N ILE A 8 -45.94 -25.53 23.94
CA ILE A 8 -44.94 -24.48 23.93
C ILE A 8 -45.54 -23.32 23.13
N ASN A 9 -45.60 -22.14 23.74
CA ASN A 9 -46.19 -20.97 23.09
C ASN A 9 -45.32 -20.54 21.88
N ALA A 10 -45.85 -20.72 20.67
CA ALA A 10 -45.16 -20.40 19.41
C ALA A 10 -44.69 -18.93 19.34
N SER A 11 -45.44 -18.01 19.99
CA SER A 11 -45.05 -16.59 20.09
C SER A 11 -43.76 -16.39 20.90
N SER A 12 -43.57 -17.11 22.03
CA SER A 12 -42.34 -17.04 22.79
C SER A 12 -41.15 -17.63 22.08
N MET A 13 -41.35 -18.67 21.28
CA MET A 13 -40.28 -19.25 20.45
C MET A 13 -39.87 -18.30 19.32
N ALA A 14 -40.82 -17.60 18.70
CA ALA A 14 -40.54 -16.61 17.66
C ALA A 14 -39.75 -15.42 18.21
N ASP A 15 -40.07 -14.95 19.42
CA ASP A 15 -39.35 -13.85 20.09
C ASP A 15 -37.91 -14.24 20.41
N ILE A 16 -37.68 -15.44 20.96
CA ILE A 16 -36.33 -15.94 21.21
C ILE A 16 -35.52 -16.08 19.93
N ALA A 17 -36.13 -16.60 18.86
CA ALA A 17 -35.47 -16.72 17.55
C ALA A 17 -35.11 -15.35 16.97
N PHE A 18 -36.00 -14.36 17.11
CA PHE A 18 -35.76 -12.99 16.67
C PHE A 18 -34.63 -12.31 17.46
N LEU A 19 -34.62 -12.46 18.77
CA LEU A 19 -33.56 -11.92 19.63
C LEU A 19 -32.19 -12.56 19.32
N LEU A 20 -32.14 -13.87 19.07
CA LEU A 20 -30.93 -14.55 18.64
C LEU A 20 -30.45 -14.05 17.29
N LEU A 21 -31.37 -13.83 16.33
CA LEU A 21 -31.05 -13.28 15.03
C LEU A 21 -30.39 -11.90 15.15
N ILE A 22 -31.00 -10.98 15.92
CA ILE A 22 -30.44 -9.65 16.17
C ILE A 22 -29.11 -9.75 16.91
N PHE A 23 -28.99 -10.61 17.89
CA PHE A 23 -27.75 -10.84 18.63
C PHE A 23 -26.61 -11.26 17.68
N PHE A 24 -26.84 -12.22 16.78
CA PHE A 24 -25.83 -12.62 15.80
C PHE A 24 -25.55 -11.51 14.79
N LEU A 25 -26.54 -10.74 14.34
CA LEU A 25 -26.32 -9.61 13.44
C LEU A 25 -25.44 -8.52 14.07
N VAL A 26 -25.62 -8.23 15.37
CA VAL A 26 -24.85 -7.20 16.06
C VAL A 26 -23.49 -7.72 16.53
N SER A 27 -23.38 -9.01 16.88
CA SER A 27 -22.15 -9.62 17.37
C SER A 27 -21.18 -10.05 16.28
N THR A 28 -21.64 -10.23 15.04
CA THR A 28 -20.76 -10.45 13.88
C THR A 28 -20.14 -9.14 13.46
N THR A 29 -19.00 -8.78 14.03
CA THR A 29 -18.15 -7.75 13.45
C THR A 29 -17.57 -8.30 12.16
N ILE A 30 -17.97 -7.73 11.02
CA ILE A 30 -17.30 -7.97 9.76
C ILE A 30 -15.92 -7.32 9.90
N GLU A 31 -14.90 -8.12 10.16
CA GLU A 31 -13.53 -7.67 10.02
C GLU A 31 -13.34 -7.28 8.55
N GLN A 32 -13.26 -5.97 8.32
CA GLN A 32 -12.82 -5.49 7.01
C GLN A 32 -11.35 -5.84 6.89
N ASP A 33 -11.05 -6.83 6.09
CA ASP A 33 -9.69 -7.13 5.68
C ASP A 33 -9.06 -5.85 5.13
N LYS A 34 -8.15 -5.26 5.92
CA LYS A 34 -7.36 -4.10 5.51
C LYS A 34 -6.26 -4.59 4.57
N GLY A 35 -6.65 -5.08 3.40
CA GLY A 35 -5.73 -5.45 2.35
C GLY A 35 -4.97 -4.23 1.83
N LEU A 36 -3.78 -4.46 1.31
CA LEU A 36 -3.02 -3.45 0.58
C LEU A 36 -3.72 -3.19 -0.75
N LEU A 37 -4.36 -2.02 -0.89
CA LEU A 37 -4.92 -1.59 -2.16
C LEU A 37 -3.78 -1.19 -3.10
N ASN A 38 -3.25 -2.13 -3.83
CA ASN A 38 -2.38 -1.88 -4.97
C ASN A 38 -3.25 -1.79 -6.22
N LYS A 39 -3.24 -0.62 -6.86
CA LYS A 39 -3.87 -0.48 -8.17
C LYS A 39 -2.98 -1.16 -9.20
N LEU A 40 -3.42 -2.29 -9.72
CA LEU A 40 -2.75 -2.93 -10.85
C LEU A 40 -2.64 -1.93 -12.00
N PRO A 41 -1.47 -1.80 -12.65
CA PRO A 41 -1.37 -1.01 -13.86
C PRO A 41 -2.34 -1.57 -14.91
N PRO A 42 -2.93 -0.72 -15.77
CA PRO A 42 -3.71 -1.21 -16.89
C PRO A 42 -2.82 -2.12 -17.75
N ILE A 43 -3.40 -3.18 -18.29
CA ILE A 43 -2.72 -4.05 -19.27
C ILE A 43 -2.52 -3.20 -20.52
N GLU A 44 -1.38 -2.54 -20.62
CA GLU A 44 -1.01 -1.82 -21.85
C GLU A 44 -0.58 -2.86 -22.87
N THR A 45 -1.29 -2.90 -23.98
CA THR A 45 -0.97 -3.70 -25.17
C THR A 45 0.18 -3.09 -25.99
N GLU A 46 0.79 -2.02 -25.49
CA GLU A 46 1.97 -1.43 -26.11
C GLU A 46 3.21 -2.25 -25.80
N LYS A 47 4.06 -2.46 -26.83
CA LYS A 47 5.34 -3.18 -26.69
C LYS A 47 6.09 -2.60 -25.50
N PRO A 48 6.61 -3.45 -24.58
CA PRO A 48 7.36 -2.96 -23.44
C PRO A 48 8.52 -2.09 -23.94
N GLN A 49 8.45 -0.79 -23.67
CA GLN A 49 9.59 0.08 -23.95
C GLN A 49 10.75 -0.44 -23.09
N ALA A 50 11.88 -0.71 -23.72
CA ALA A 50 13.10 -1.15 -23.02
C ALA A 50 13.44 -0.08 -21.98
N GLN A 51 13.13 -0.38 -20.73
CA GLN A 51 13.44 0.51 -19.62
C GLN A 51 14.94 0.44 -19.36
N LYS A 52 15.57 1.59 -19.13
CA LYS A 52 16.98 1.60 -18.77
C LYS A 52 17.14 0.97 -17.39
N GLU A 53 18.06 0.03 -17.26
CA GLU A 53 18.34 -0.69 -15.99
C GLU A 53 18.51 0.26 -14.81
N ARG A 54 19.21 1.37 -14.98
CA ARG A 54 19.41 2.39 -13.93
C ARG A 54 18.12 2.99 -13.35
N ASN A 55 16.99 2.89 -14.06
CA ASN A 55 15.70 3.39 -13.57
C ASN A 55 14.96 2.38 -12.70
N VAL A 56 15.44 1.14 -12.65
CA VAL A 56 14.84 0.04 -11.88
C VAL A 56 15.69 -0.21 -10.66
N LEU A 57 15.13 -0.11 -9.47
CA LEU A 57 15.73 -0.55 -8.23
C LEU A 57 15.21 -1.96 -7.94
N GLU A 58 16.09 -2.95 -8.05
CA GLU A 58 15.71 -4.34 -7.80
C GLU A 58 15.79 -4.65 -6.31
N ILE A 59 14.68 -5.13 -5.75
CA ILE A 59 14.57 -5.55 -4.35
C ILE A 59 14.08 -7.00 -4.34
N LEU A 60 14.84 -7.85 -3.70
CA LEU A 60 14.56 -9.27 -3.59
C LEU A 60 14.48 -9.67 -2.12
N ILE A 61 13.46 -10.46 -1.76
CA ILE A 61 13.34 -11.05 -0.43
C ILE A 61 13.54 -12.56 -0.56
N ASN A 62 14.54 -13.10 0.14
CA ASN A 62 14.84 -14.52 0.07
C ASN A 62 13.99 -15.36 1.05
N ALA A 63 14.11 -16.68 0.97
CA ALA A 63 13.41 -17.62 1.86
C ALA A 63 13.74 -17.46 3.35
N ASN A 64 14.89 -16.86 3.68
CA ASN A 64 15.31 -16.58 5.05
C ASN A 64 14.86 -15.20 5.55
N ASN A 65 13.93 -14.55 4.85
CA ASN A 65 13.41 -13.22 5.17
C ASN A 65 14.48 -12.11 5.13
N GLN A 66 15.56 -12.30 4.38
CA GLN A 66 16.58 -11.28 4.20
C GLN A 66 16.28 -10.47 2.94
N VAL A 67 16.49 -9.15 3.04
CA VAL A 67 16.28 -8.22 1.93
C VAL A 67 17.61 -8.03 1.18
N LEU A 68 17.56 -8.15 -0.13
CA LEU A 68 18.66 -7.82 -1.03
C LEU A 68 18.22 -6.64 -1.90
N VAL A 69 19.11 -5.66 -2.06
CA VAL A 69 18.93 -4.52 -2.97
C VAL A 69 20.10 -4.54 -3.94
N GLU A 70 19.81 -4.57 -5.25
CA GLU A 70 20.86 -4.72 -6.28
C GLU A 70 21.82 -5.89 -5.98
N GLN A 71 21.25 -7.02 -5.53
CA GLN A 71 21.98 -8.27 -5.17
C GLN A 71 22.85 -8.17 -3.89
N GLU A 72 22.87 -7.05 -3.18
CA GLU A 72 23.56 -6.90 -1.91
C GLU A 72 22.61 -7.00 -0.73
N TYR A 73 23.01 -7.72 0.32
CA TYR A 73 22.23 -7.81 1.56
C TYR A 73 22.11 -6.45 2.22
N MET A 74 20.90 -6.06 2.55
CA MET A 74 20.62 -4.78 3.19
C MET A 74 19.70 -4.94 4.40
N ALA A 75 19.99 -4.22 5.47
CA ALA A 75 19.08 -4.12 6.62
C ALA A 75 17.82 -3.35 6.22
N LEU A 76 16.66 -3.82 6.70
CA LEU A 76 15.35 -3.27 6.37
C LEU A 76 15.25 -1.76 6.66
N GLU A 77 15.87 -1.30 7.75
CA GLU A 77 15.87 0.10 8.18
C GLU A 77 16.54 1.04 7.16
N LYS A 78 17.45 0.51 6.34
CA LYS A 78 18.14 1.27 5.27
C LYS A 78 17.35 1.31 3.98
N LEU A 79 16.36 0.44 3.81
CA LEU A 79 15.59 0.32 2.58
C LEU A 79 14.89 1.62 2.20
N LYS A 80 14.28 2.28 3.17
CA LYS A 80 13.64 3.59 2.94
C LYS A 80 14.62 4.63 2.40
N ALA A 81 15.81 4.75 3.00
CA ALA A 81 16.79 5.74 2.60
C ALA A 81 17.33 5.52 1.18
N ILE A 82 17.62 4.26 0.80
CA ILE A 82 18.09 3.94 -0.55
C ILE A 82 16.99 4.18 -1.59
N THR A 83 15.76 3.85 -1.25
CA THR A 83 14.59 4.10 -2.11
C THR A 83 14.37 5.59 -2.34
N VAL A 84 14.43 6.42 -1.29
CA VAL A 84 14.38 7.89 -1.41
C VAL A 84 15.47 8.39 -2.33
N LYS A 85 16.71 7.92 -2.12
CA LYS A 85 17.87 8.30 -2.96
C LYS A 85 17.67 7.90 -4.42
N HIS A 86 17.11 6.73 -4.68
CA HIS A 86 16.80 6.30 -6.04
C HIS A 86 15.77 7.21 -6.72
N ILE A 87 14.70 7.57 -6.01
CA ILE A 87 13.62 8.42 -6.54
C ILE A 87 14.09 9.87 -6.75
N GLU A 88 14.82 10.45 -5.79
CA GLU A 88 15.25 11.85 -5.80
C GLU A 88 16.53 12.11 -6.63
N ASN A 89 17.13 11.07 -7.21
CA ASN A 89 18.44 11.18 -7.88
C ASN A 89 18.50 12.21 -9.02
N ASN A 90 17.40 12.41 -9.75
CA ASN A 90 17.33 13.34 -10.89
C ASN A 90 18.50 13.21 -11.89
N GLY A 91 19.03 12.01 -12.06
CA GLY A 91 20.12 11.73 -12.99
C GLY A 91 21.55 12.05 -12.49
N PHE A 92 21.72 12.54 -11.26
CA PHE A 92 23.05 12.89 -10.74
C PHE A 92 24.00 11.70 -10.67
N LEU A 93 23.53 10.56 -10.15
CA LEU A 93 24.31 9.34 -10.04
C LEU A 93 23.87 8.36 -11.14
N GLN A 94 24.84 7.70 -11.78
CA GLN A 94 24.56 6.78 -12.88
C GLN A 94 23.82 5.51 -12.48
N ASN A 95 23.96 5.08 -11.22
CA ASN A 95 23.35 3.87 -10.69
C ASN A 95 21.92 4.09 -10.14
N PHE A 96 21.37 5.29 -10.27
CA PHE A 96 20.04 5.62 -9.80
C PHE A 96 19.21 6.27 -10.90
N SER A 97 17.91 6.41 -10.67
CA SER A 97 16.96 6.83 -11.69
C SER A 97 17.32 8.20 -12.32
N GLU A 98 16.97 8.33 -13.59
CA GLU A 98 17.18 9.57 -14.34
C GLU A 98 16.24 10.70 -13.90
N ALA A 99 15.05 10.33 -13.45
CA ALA A 99 14.03 11.27 -12.99
C ALA A 99 13.04 10.56 -12.07
N PRO A 100 12.39 11.26 -11.14
CA PRO A 100 11.41 10.67 -10.22
C PRO A 100 10.25 9.97 -10.94
N THR A 101 9.85 10.46 -12.11
CA THR A 101 8.77 9.88 -12.93
C THR A 101 9.17 8.59 -13.64
N LYS A 102 10.48 8.31 -13.74
CA LYS A 102 11.04 7.11 -14.36
C LYS A 102 11.50 6.07 -13.33
N ALA A 103 11.52 6.44 -12.05
CA ALA A 103 11.94 5.55 -10.98
C ALA A 103 10.94 4.41 -10.80
N ILE A 104 11.42 3.18 -10.96
CA ILE A 104 10.65 1.95 -10.80
C ILE A 104 11.29 1.14 -9.71
N ILE A 105 10.48 0.55 -8.84
CA ILE A 105 10.91 -0.39 -7.84
C ILE A 105 10.40 -1.76 -8.24
N SER A 106 11.31 -2.68 -8.50
CA SER A 106 11.00 -4.08 -8.80
C SER A 106 11.10 -4.90 -7.52
N LEU A 107 9.97 -5.35 -6.99
CA LEU A 107 9.92 -6.19 -5.79
C LEU A 107 9.69 -7.64 -6.19
N LYS A 108 10.62 -8.50 -5.80
CA LYS A 108 10.54 -9.96 -5.99
C LYS A 108 10.66 -10.64 -4.64
N ASN A 109 9.82 -11.61 -4.35
CA ASN A 109 9.91 -12.39 -3.13
C ASN A 109 9.99 -13.89 -3.42
N HIS A 110 10.69 -14.61 -2.56
CA HIS A 110 10.71 -16.07 -2.60
C HIS A 110 9.38 -16.62 -2.04
N ARG A 111 8.90 -17.75 -2.55
CA ARG A 111 7.68 -18.40 -2.04
C ARG A 111 7.71 -18.74 -0.54
N GLY A 112 8.92 -19.00 -0.01
CA GLY A 112 9.14 -19.22 1.42
C GLY A 112 9.26 -17.96 2.27
N THR A 113 9.17 -16.77 1.68
CA THR A 113 9.21 -15.50 2.44
C THR A 113 7.98 -15.37 3.33
N SER A 114 8.18 -14.96 4.58
CA SER A 114 7.05 -14.70 5.48
C SER A 114 6.24 -13.47 5.01
N TYR A 115 4.93 -13.56 5.18
CA TYR A 115 4.04 -12.45 4.83
C TYR A 115 4.35 -11.19 5.66
N GLU A 116 4.78 -11.36 6.90
CA GLU A 116 5.21 -10.26 7.77
C GLU A 116 6.38 -9.47 7.17
N THR A 117 7.45 -10.17 6.75
CA THR A 117 8.61 -9.51 6.11
C THR A 117 8.22 -8.81 4.82
N TYR A 118 7.39 -9.43 4.00
CA TYR A 118 6.86 -8.79 2.79
C TYR A 118 6.11 -7.49 3.12
N LEU A 119 5.25 -7.49 4.14
CA LEU A 119 4.53 -6.29 4.58
C LEU A 119 5.47 -5.21 5.12
N MET A 120 6.50 -5.59 5.88
CA MET A 120 7.50 -4.65 6.38
C MET A 120 8.23 -3.95 5.23
N VAL A 121 8.67 -4.71 4.21
CA VAL A 121 9.29 -4.15 3.01
C VAL A 121 8.33 -3.19 2.28
N GLN A 122 7.09 -3.60 2.05
CA GLN A 122 6.06 -2.75 1.43
C GLN A 122 5.83 -1.45 2.21
N ASN A 123 5.85 -1.51 3.54
CA ASN A 123 5.68 -0.33 4.39
C ASN A 123 6.86 0.63 4.26
N GLU A 124 8.11 0.13 4.23
CA GLU A 124 9.30 0.96 4.02
C GLU A 124 9.29 1.64 2.64
N LEU A 125 8.88 0.92 1.59
CA LEU A 125 8.74 1.51 0.26
C LEU A 125 7.68 2.61 0.22
N LYS A 126 6.52 2.37 0.82
CA LYS A 126 5.46 3.39 0.94
C LYS A 126 5.90 4.58 1.79
N ALA A 127 6.67 4.33 2.85
CA ALA A 127 7.25 5.38 3.69
C ALA A 127 8.23 6.26 2.89
N ALA A 128 9.06 5.67 2.02
CA ALA A 128 9.94 6.40 1.13
C ALA A 128 9.18 7.34 0.19
N TYR A 129 8.16 6.82 -0.50
CA TYR A 129 7.31 7.67 -1.36
C TYR A 129 6.57 8.76 -0.58
N ASN A 130 6.11 8.47 0.63
CA ASN A 130 5.48 9.48 1.48
C ASN A 130 6.47 10.57 1.89
N GLU A 131 7.74 10.21 2.15
CA GLU A 131 8.78 11.18 2.52
C GLU A 131 9.04 12.15 1.37
N VAL A 132 9.31 11.66 0.14
CA VAL A 132 9.57 12.52 -1.02
C VAL A 132 8.35 13.38 -1.37
N ARG A 133 7.15 12.82 -1.26
CA ARG A 133 5.90 13.56 -1.48
C ARG A 133 5.64 14.61 -0.41
N ASN A 134 6.02 14.33 0.85
CA ASN A 134 5.91 15.33 1.93
C ASN A 134 6.85 16.52 1.68
N LYS A 135 8.11 16.25 1.31
CA LYS A 135 9.07 17.32 0.95
C LYS A 135 8.52 18.20 -0.16
N GLU A 136 8.03 17.62 -1.24
CA GLU A 136 7.48 18.35 -2.38
C GLU A 136 6.19 19.13 -2.01
N ALA A 137 5.29 18.51 -1.26
CA ALA A 137 4.06 19.18 -0.81
C ALA A 137 4.36 20.41 0.04
N MET A 138 5.35 20.33 0.92
CA MET A 138 5.79 21.49 1.73
C MET A 138 6.41 22.58 0.87
N ILE A 139 7.19 22.23 -0.16
CA ILE A 139 7.76 23.21 -1.09
C ILE A 139 6.63 23.92 -1.86
N LEU A 140 5.72 23.16 -2.48
CA LEU A 140 4.64 23.72 -3.30
C LEU A 140 3.61 24.52 -2.51
N SER A 141 3.42 24.21 -1.24
CA SER A 141 2.46 24.90 -0.36
C SER A 141 3.09 26.01 0.49
N ASN A 142 4.35 26.40 0.24
CA ASN A 142 5.12 27.30 1.10
C ASN A 142 5.07 26.86 2.57
N GLN A 143 5.35 25.60 2.83
CA GLN A 143 5.40 24.92 4.13
C GLN A 143 4.04 24.85 4.88
N LYS A 144 2.93 25.17 4.21
CA LYS A 144 1.61 25.16 4.83
C LYS A 144 1.02 23.76 4.99
N TYR A 145 1.24 22.88 4.01
CA TYR A 145 0.68 21.53 3.99
C TYR A 145 1.74 20.50 3.70
N ASN A 146 1.80 19.42 4.50
CA ASN A 146 2.46 18.19 4.12
C ASN A 146 1.51 17.31 3.27
N TYR A 147 2.03 16.26 2.67
CA TYR A 147 1.23 15.41 1.77
C TYR A 147 0.05 14.72 2.49
N LYS A 148 0.23 14.36 3.78
CA LYS A 148 -0.85 13.79 4.60
C LYS A 148 -1.98 14.81 4.82
N ALA A 149 -1.64 16.07 5.12
CA ALA A 149 -2.62 17.13 5.27
C ALA A 149 -3.37 17.43 3.97
N LEU A 150 -2.68 17.39 2.81
CA LEU A 150 -3.34 17.52 1.51
C LEU A 150 -4.33 16.36 1.25
N LYS A 151 -3.99 15.13 1.63
CA LYS A 151 -4.90 13.99 1.53
C LYS A 151 -6.14 14.18 2.38
N ASN A 152 -5.97 14.55 3.65
CA ASN A 152 -7.07 14.79 4.58
C ASN A 152 -7.98 15.94 4.10
N CYS A 153 -7.39 17.08 3.67
CA CYS A 153 -8.13 18.20 3.11
C CYS A 153 -9.02 17.78 1.93
N VAL A 154 -8.51 16.87 1.07
CA VAL A 154 -9.29 16.35 -0.06
C VAL A 154 -10.36 15.36 0.38
N GLU A 155 -10.07 14.47 1.33
CA GLU A 155 -11.00 13.45 1.81
C GLU A 155 -12.16 14.08 2.61
N LEU A 156 -11.87 15.07 3.45
CA LEU A 156 -12.85 15.77 4.30
C LEU A 156 -13.55 16.92 3.59
N ARG A 157 -13.20 17.23 2.34
CA ARG A 157 -13.70 18.38 1.56
C ARG A 157 -13.67 19.71 2.34
N GLU A 158 -12.54 19.96 3.00
CA GLU A 158 -12.31 21.18 3.78
C GLU A 158 -12.30 22.44 2.90
N LYS A 159 -12.34 23.60 3.55
CA LYS A 159 -12.14 24.89 2.83
C LYS A 159 -10.82 24.88 2.06
N GLY A 160 -10.87 25.15 0.75
CA GLY A 160 -9.71 25.06 -0.12
C GLY A 160 -9.48 23.66 -0.73
N PHE A 161 -10.50 22.80 -0.71
CA PHE A 161 -10.49 21.46 -1.31
C PHE A 161 -9.89 21.44 -2.73
N GLU A 162 -10.30 22.37 -3.61
CA GLU A 162 -9.79 22.43 -4.99
C GLU A 162 -8.28 22.69 -5.03
N TYR A 163 -7.80 23.61 -4.21
CA TYR A 163 -6.37 23.90 -4.06
C TYR A 163 -5.61 22.68 -3.51
N CYS A 164 -6.15 22.03 -2.50
CA CYS A 164 -5.56 20.81 -1.95
C CYS A 164 -5.52 19.68 -2.99
N LEU A 165 -6.56 19.53 -3.80
CA LEU A 165 -6.65 18.55 -4.87
C LEU A 165 -5.62 18.82 -5.96
N GLU A 166 -5.48 20.07 -6.40
CA GLU A 166 -4.50 20.48 -7.39
C GLU A 166 -3.07 20.18 -6.92
N LEU A 167 -2.71 20.62 -5.70
CA LEU A 167 -1.40 20.34 -5.12
C LEU A 167 -1.13 18.85 -4.96
N LYS A 168 -2.09 18.09 -4.43
CA LYS A 168 -1.99 16.65 -4.29
C LYS A 168 -1.71 15.97 -5.63
N ASN A 169 -2.40 16.40 -6.69
CA ASN A 169 -2.21 15.85 -8.04
C ASN A 169 -0.84 16.24 -8.61
N LYS A 170 -0.38 17.48 -8.45
CA LYS A 170 0.96 17.90 -8.85
C LYS A 170 2.04 17.05 -8.19
N VAL A 171 1.95 16.86 -6.88
CA VAL A 171 2.90 16.02 -6.11
C VAL A 171 2.86 14.58 -6.60
N LYS A 172 1.65 14.02 -6.80
CA LYS A 172 1.48 12.64 -7.26
C LYS A 172 2.04 12.41 -8.65
N ASN A 173 1.86 13.37 -9.56
CA ASN A 173 2.36 13.29 -10.94
C ASN A 173 3.88 13.43 -11.01
N LYS A 174 4.47 14.23 -10.13
CA LYS A 174 5.94 14.36 -10.04
C LYS A 174 6.59 13.12 -9.43
N PHE A 175 5.95 12.50 -8.45
CA PHE A 175 6.42 11.30 -7.76
C PHE A 175 5.36 10.17 -7.86
N PRO A 176 5.17 9.58 -9.05
CA PRO A 176 4.29 8.43 -9.20
C PRO A 176 4.88 7.25 -8.43
N MET A 177 4.03 6.52 -7.71
CA MET A 177 4.49 5.31 -7.03
C MET A 177 4.39 4.14 -8.01
N ILE A 178 5.54 3.74 -8.56
CA ILE A 178 5.66 2.65 -9.52
C ILE A 178 6.41 1.52 -8.83
N ILE A 179 5.64 0.60 -8.26
CA ILE A 179 6.16 -0.64 -7.67
C ILE A 179 5.67 -1.78 -8.56
N SER A 180 6.60 -2.46 -9.20
CA SER A 180 6.34 -3.65 -10.00
C SER A 180 6.59 -4.88 -9.14
N GLU A 181 5.57 -5.67 -8.94
CA GLU A 181 5.66 -6.94 -8.21
C GLU A 181 5.77 -8.08 -9.22
N ALA A 182 6.86 -8.83 -9.15
CA ALA A 182 7.04 -10.02 -9.95
C ALA A 182 6.44 -11.24 -9.25
N GLU A 183 6.11 -12.26 -10.03
CA GLU A 183 5.66 -13.54 -9.45
C GLU A 183 6.70 -14.10 -8.47
N PRO A 184 6.25 -14.66 -7.34
CA PRO A 184 7.14 -15.27 -6.36
C PRO A 184 7.97 -16.39 -7.00
N PHE A 185 9.28 -16.38 -6.75
CA PHE A 185 10.20 -17.36 -7.29
C PHE A 185 10.54 -18.46 -6.28
N GLY A 186 11.15 -19.57 -6.78
CA GLY A 186 11.55 -20.71 -5.98
C GLY A 186 10.47 -21.79 -5.85
N GLN A 187 10.89 -22.99 -5.46
CA GLN A 187 9.99 -24.08 -5.08
C GLN A 187 9.73 -24.00 -3.57
N LEU A 188 8.55 -24.44 -3.15
CA LEU A 188 8.21 -24.64 -1.73
C LEU A 188 9.04 -25.72 -1.12
#